data_cc17cd3b41cd58599dbd9a5a74b0f613
#
_entry.id   cc17cd3b41cd58599dbd9a5a74b0f613
#
_cell.length_a   1.000
_cell.length_b   1.000
_cell.length_c   1.000
_cell.angle_alpha   90.00
_cell.angle_beta   90.00
_cell.angle_gamma   90.00
#
_symmetry.space_group_name_H-M   'P 1'
#
loop_
_entity.id
_entity.type
_entity.pdbx_description
1 polymer ?
#
loop_
_entity_poly.entity_id
_entity_poly.type
_entity_poly.pdbx_seq_one_letter_code
_entity_poly.pdbx_strand_id
1 'polypeptide(L)'
;MKIFYIISIFCLLTIVSCGQSENNKSDMNSNKHKYTNHLIHESSPYLLQHAHNPVNWYPWGEEALEKAKNENKLLLISIGYAACHWCHVMEHESFENEEVAKYMNENYVCIKVDREERPDVDQVYMNAVQLITGRGGWPLNCIALPDGRPIY
;
A
#
# COMPACT_ATOMS: atom_id res chain seq x y z
N MET A 1 -65.34 45.50 -18.17
CA MET A 1 -64.63 45.37 -16.89
C MET A 1 -64.65 43.90 -16.38
N LYS A 2 -64.46 42.90 -17.27
CA LYS A 2 -64.43 41.46 -16.91
C LYS A 2 -63.29 40.68 -17.62
N ILE A 3 -62.47 41.37 -18.44
CA ILE A 3 -61.39 40.69 -19.19
C ILE A 3 -60.02 40.74 -18.47
N PHE A 4 -59.84 41.64 -17.51
CA PHE A 4 -58.58 41.79 -16.78
C PHE A 4 -58.39 40.79 -15.65
N TYR A 5 -59.39 40.02 -15.23
CA TYR A 5 -59.32 39.07 -14.17
C TYR A 5 -58.86 37.67 -14.62
N ILE A 6 -58.93 37.39 -15.92
CA ILE A 6 -58.58 36.05 -16.44
C ILE A 6 -57.08 35.92 -16.71
N ILE A 7 -56.38 37.03 -16.96
CA ILE A 7 -54.95 37.04 -17.25
C ILE A 7 -54.10 36.91 -15.95
N SER A 8 -54.67 37.33 -14.81
CA SER A 8 -53.93 37.24 -13.51
C SER A 8 -53.91 35.87 -12.88
N ILE A 9 -54.75 34.93 -13.30
CA ILE A 9 -54.82 33.58 -12.72
C ILE A 9 -53.92 32.58 -13.48
N PHE A 10 -53.50 32.93 -14.73
CA PHE A 10 -52.67 32.00 -15.51
C PHE A 10 -51.15 32.17 -15.29
N CYS A 11 -50.75 33.19 -14.52
CA CYS A 11 -49.33 33.46 -14.25
C CYS A 11 -48.80 32.87 -12.92
N LEU A 12 -49.63 32.13 -12.17
CA LEU A 12 -49.26 31.61 -10.82
C LEU A 12 -49.10 30.09 -10.77
N LEU A 13 -49.01 29.40 -11.91
CA LEU A 13 -48.91 27.92 -11.94
C LEU A 13 -47.63 27.39 -12.61
N THR A 14 -46.56 28.18 -12.74
CA THR A 14 -45.31 27.71 -13.38
C THR A 14 -44.07 27.84 -12.51
N ILE A 15 -44.17 27.81 -11.19
CA ILE A 15 -42.98 27.73 -10.34
C ILE A 15 -43.14 26.62 -9.29
N VAL A 16 -43.24 25.38 -9.72
CA VAL A 16 -42.83 24.24 -8.90
C VAL A 16 -42.24 23.18 -9.83
N SER A 17 -41.04 23.45 -10.32
CA SER A 17 -40.13 22.44 -10.75
C SER A 17 -38.87 22.59 -9.87
N CYS A 18 -39.00 22.18 -8.62
CA CYS A 18 -37.89 22.00 -7.75
C CYS A 18 -37.24 20.68 -8.16
N GLY A 19 -36.07 20.79 -8.80
CA GLY A 19 -35.26 19.65 -9.16
C GLY A 19 -34.99 18.82 -7.93
N GLN A 20 -35.44 17.59 -7.93
CA GLN A 20 -34.89 16.53 -7.10
C GLN A 20 -33.46 16.33 -7.58
N SER A 21 -32.52 16.89 -6.83
CA SER A 21 -31.14 16.43 -6.85
C SER A 21 -31.17 14.99 -6.38
N GLU A 22 -31.22 14.07 -7.32
CA GLU A 22 -30.85 12.70 -7.06
C GLU A 22 -29.42 12.73 -6.53
N ASN A 23 -29.29 12.58 -5.23
CA ASN A 23 -28.05 12.13 -4.61
C ASN A 23 -27.73 10.77 -5.22
N ASN A 24 -27.06 10.78 -6.37
CA ASN A 24 -26.23 9.67 -6.79
C ASN A 24 -25.15 9.52 -5.71
N LYS A 25 -25.51 8.82 -4.63
CA LYS A 25 -24.51 8.02 -3.92
C LYS A 25 -23.95 7.08 -4.98
N SER A 26 -22.84 7.49 -5.58
CA SER A 26 -21.93 6.55 -6.18
C SER A 26 -21.61 5.53 -5.09
N ASP A 27 -22.27 4.39 -5.15
CA ASP A 27 -21.78 3.19 -4.51
C ASP A 27 -20.37 2.98 -5.08
N MET A 28 -19.41 3.57 -4.40
CA MET A 28 -18.05 3.07 -4.48
C MET A 28 -18.14 1.65 -3.95
N ASN A 29 -18.35 0.70 -4.88
CA ASN A 29 -18.10 -0.69 -4.68
C ASN A 29 -16.61 -0.79 -4.28
N SER A 30 -16.34 -0.60 -2.99
CA SER A 30 -15.04 -0.86 -2.42
C SER A 30 -14.87 -2.38 -2.60
N ASN A 31 -14.12 -2.77 -3.62
CA ASN A 31 -13.53 -4.09 -3.66
C ASN A 31 -12.78 -4.24 -2.33
N LYS A 32 -13.46 -4.88 -1.36
CA LYS A 32 -12.91 -5.08 -0.03
C LYS A 32 -11.81 -6.12 -0.19
N HIS A 33 -10.57 -5.65 -0.32
CA HIS A 33 -9.42 -6.52 -0.36
C HIS A 33 -9.40 -7.41 0.89
N LYS A 34 -9.06 -8.68 0.72
CA LYS A 34 -9.01 -9.66 1.83
C LYS A 34 -7.98 -9.22 2.89
N TYR A 35 -6.89 -8.61 2.44
CA TYR A 35 -5.79 -8.13 3.28
C TYR A 35 -5.54 -6.64 3.05
N THR A 36 -5.09 -5.96 4.06
CA THR A 36 -4.58 -4.58 3.99
C THR A 36 -3.52 -4.43 5.07
N ASN A 37 -2.33 -4.01 4.69
CA ASN A 37 -1.18 -3.82 5.58
C ASN A 37 -0.79 -2.34 5.72
N HIS A 38 0.30 -2.04 6.42
CA HIS A 38 0.71 -0.67 6.76
C HIS A 38 1.10 0.18 5.55
N LEU A 39 1.39 -0.44 4.39
CA LEU A 39 1.76 0.29 3.17
C LEU A 39 0.61 1.08 2.55
N ILE A 40 -0.64 0.88 2.97
CA ILE A 40 -1.81 1.58 2.43
C ILE A 40 -1.75 3.10 2.63
N HIS A 41 -0.93 3.56 3.56
CA HIS A 41 -0.78 4.99 3.88
C HIS A 41 0.43 5.64 3.18
N GLU A 42 1.17 4.88 2.38
CA GLU A 42 2.36 5.35 1.69
C GLU A 42 2.01 6.10 0.39
N SER A 43 2.96 6.92 -0.10
CA SER A 43 2.83 7.67 -1.35
C SER A 43 3.46 6.96 -2.54
N SER A 44 4.41 6.06 -2.30
CA SER A 44 5.10 5.30 -3.32
C SER A 44 4.14 4.38 -4.08
N PRO A 45 4.04 4.48 -5.41
CA PRO A 45 3.28 3.52 -6.22
C PRO A 45 3.75 2.08 -6.03
N TYR A 46 5.06 1.87 -5.84
CA TYR A 46 5.63 0.54 -5.58
C TYR A 46 5.16 -0.03 -4.24
N LEU A 47 5.18 0.76 -3.17
CA LEU A 47 4.71 0.31 -1.87
C LEU A 47 3.20 0.04 -1.86
N LEU A 48 2.42 0.92 -2.51
CA LEU A 48 0.97 0.75 -2.64
C LEU A 48 0.57 -0.53 -3.39
N GLN A 49 1.36 -0.98 -4.38
CA GLN A 49 1.13 -2.27 -5.04
C GLN A 49 1.08 -3.43 -4.04
N HIS A 50 1.93 -3.39 -3.02
CA HIS A 50 2.02 -4.41 -1.98
C HIS A 50 1.08 -4.21 -0.80
N ALA A 51 0.26 -3.15 -0.78
CA ALA A 51 -0.62 -2.81 0.34
C ALA A 51 -1.70 -3.87 0.63
N HIS A 52 -2.00 -4.72 -0.34
CA HIS A 52 -3.01 -5.77 -0.24
C HIS A 52 -2.45 -7.19 -0.26
N ASN A 53 -1.15 -7.34 -0.15
CA ASN A 53 -0.54 -8.65 0.05
C ASN A 53 -0.93 -9.22 1.42
N PRO A 54 -1.03 -10.56 1.57
CA PRO A 54 -1.22 -11.22 2.86
C PRO A 54 -0.02 -11.07 3.81
N VAL A 55 1.18 -10.75 3.29
CA VAL A 55 2.33 -10.36 4.12
C VAL A 55 2.05 -9.03 4.80
N ASN A 56 2.25 -8.97 6.10
CA ASN A 56 2.05 -7.76 6.90
C ASN A 56 3.24 -6.80 6.76
N TRP A 57 3.35 -6.19 5.59
CA TRP A 57 4.41 -5.26 5.26
C TRP A 57 4.32 -3.96 6.04
N TYR A 58 5.47 -3.51 6.51
CA TYR A 58 5.72 -2.17 7.05
C TYR A 58 6.59 -1.37 6.08
N PRO A 59 6.44 -0.06 5.98
CA PRO A 59 7.45 0.80 5.36
C PRO A 59 8.72 0.82 6.22
N TRP A 60 9.83 1.26 5.65
CA TRP A 60 11.05 1.48 6.41
C TRP A 60 10.87 2.64 7.40
N GLY A 61 10.96 2.36 8.68
CA GLY A 61 10.78 3.37 9.73
C GLY A 61 10.91 2.82 11.13
N GLU A 62 10.84 3.71 12.11
CA GLU A 62 11.00 3.40 13.52
C GLU A 62 9.95 2.39 14.02
N GLU A 63 8.70 2.51 13.54
CA GLU A 63 7.61 1.60 13.92
C GLU A 63 7.98 0.12 13.70
N ALA A 64 8.52 -0.21 12.52
CA ALA A 64 8.91 -1.57 12.20
C ALA A 64 10.12 -2.05 13.05
N LEU A 65 11.10 -1.17 13.27
CA LEU A 65 12.28 -1.47 14.07
C LEU A 65 11.93 -1.68 15.55
N GLU A 66 11.09 -0.83 16.11
CA GLU A 66 10.62 -0.97 17.50
C GLU A 66 9.77 -2.23 17.68
N LYS A 67 8.89 -2.53 16.71
CA LYS A 67 8.12 -3.76 16.72
C LYS A 67 9.04 -4.99 16.73
N ALA A 68 10.06 -5.01 15.89
CA ALA A 68 11.01 -6.12 15.85
C ALA A 68 11.75 -6.30 17.18
N LYS A 69 12.17 -5.19 17.80
CA LYS A 69 12.80 -5.19 19.14
C LYS A 69 11.84 -5.74 20.21
N ASN A 70 10.60 -5.25 20.22
CA ASN A 70 9.61 -5.60 21.24
C ASN A 70 9.16 -7.06 21.12
N GLU A 71 9.06 -7.59 19.89
CA GLU A 71 8.68 -8.98 19.63
C GLU A 71 9.89 -9.95 19.59
N ASN A 72 11.11 -9.44 19.72
CA ASN A 72 12.36 -10.20 19.58
C ASN A 72 12.39 -11.00 18.26
N LYS A 73 11.94 -10.36 17.17
CA LYS A 73 11.93 -10.93 15.83
C LYS A 73 13.01 -10.32 14.95
N LEU A 74 13.54 -11.11 14.03
CA LEU A 74 14.39 -10.59 12.96
C LEU A 74 13.57 -9.76 11.97
N LEU A 75 14.25 -8.90 11.24
CA LEU A 75 13.69 -8.16 10.11
C LEU A 75 13.87 -8.98 8.83
N LEU A 76 12.83 -9.02 7.99
CA LEU A 76 12.93 -9.41 6.58
C LEU A 76 12.72 -8.14 5.76
N ILE A 77 13.77 -7.69 5.08
CA ILE A 77 13.78 -6.44 4.32
C ILE A 77 13.79 -6.79 2.85
N SER A 78 12.76 -6.33 2.13
CA SER A 78 12.60 -6.54 0.68
C SER A 78 12.62 -5.19 -0.03
N ILE A 79 13.60 -5.00 -0.91
CA ILE A 79 13.82 -3.75 -1.63
C ILE A 79 13.61 -3.95 -3.11
N GLY A 80 12.93 -3.01 -3.76
CA GLY A 80 12.66 -3.03 -5.18
C GLY A 80 12.23 -1.67 -5.70
N TYR A 81 11.55 -1.63 -6.83
CA TYR A 81 11.03 -0.42 -7.47
C TYR A 81 9.89 -0.75 -8.44
N ALA A 82 9.09 0.23 -8.82
CA ALA A 82 7.85 0.02 -9.56
C ALA A 82 8.03 -0.68 -10.92
N ALA A 83 9.11 -0.39 -11.66
CA ALA A 83 9.39 -1.02 -12.96
C ALA A 83 10.21 -2.32 -12.87
N CYS A 84 10.40 -2.89 -11.68
CA CYS A 84 11.21 -4.08 -11.46
C CYS A 84 10.45 -5.35 -11.84
N HIS A 85 10.73 -5.92 -13.02
CA HIS A 85 10.08 -7.15 -13.49
C HIS A 85 10.17 -8.31 -12.49
N TRP A 86 11.36 -8.61 -11.98
CA TRP A 86 11.54 -9.73 -11.05
C TRP A 86 10.94 -9.48 -9.66
N CYS A 87 10.71 -8.20 -9.28
CA CYS A 87 9.98 -7.88 -8.06
C CYS A 87 8.50 -8.29 -8.18
N HIS A 88 7.89 -8.07 -9.35
CA HIS A 88 6.52 -8.50 -9.64
C HIS A 88 6.42 -10.04 -9.70
N VAL A 89 7.40 -10.71 -10.30
CA VAL A 89 7.44 -12.19 -10.31
C VAL A 89 7.48 -12.71 -8.88
N MET A 90 8.36 -12.17 -8.02
CA MET A 90 8.44 -12.58 -6.61
C MET A 90 7.17 -12.28 -5.82
N GLU A 91 6.50 -11.17 -6.11
CA GLU A 91 5.21 -10.84 -5.53
C GLU A 91 4.20 -11.97 -5.78
N HIS A 92 3.97 -12.30 -7.04
CA HIS A 92 3.00 -13.32 -7.43
C HIS A 92 3.36 -14.73 -6.95
N GLU A 93 4.64 -15.10 -6.97
CA GLU A 93 5.08 -16.44 -6.57
C GLU A 93 5.14 -16.60 -5.04
N SER A 94 5.41 -15.53 -4.28
CA SER A 94 5.71 -15.63 -2.86
C SER A 94 4.84 -14.73 -1.98
N PHE A 95 4.76 -13.43 -2.27
CA PHE A 95 4.14 -12.47 -1.34
C PHE A 95 2.61 -12.49 -1.35
N GLU A 96 2.00 -12.99 -2.43
CA GLU A 96 0.57 -13.24 -2.54
C GLU A 96 0.16 -14.63 -2.01
N ASN A 97 1.13 -15.51 -1.75
CA ASN A 97 0.87 -16.84 -1.21
C ASN A 97 0.61 -16.78 0.30
N GLU A 98 -0.59 -17.22 0.72
CA GLU A 98 -1.02 -17.13 2.13
C GLU A 98 -0.19 -18.00 3.08
N GLU A 99 0.31 -19.17 2.64
CA GLU A 99 1.14 -20.03 3.48
C GLU A 99 2.52 -19.41 3.70
N VAL A 100 3.12 -18.86 2.63
CA VAL A 100 4.40 -18.12 2.71
C VAL A 100 4.23 -16.89 3.59
N ALA A 101 3.16 -16.11 3.35
CA ALA A 101 2.88 -14.91 4.15
C ALA A 101 2.68 -15.23 5.63
N LYS A 102 1.98 -16.32 5.94
CA LYS A 102 1.81 -16.77 7.33
C LYS A 102 3.17 -17.03 7.98
N TYR A 103 4.04 -17.81 7.33
CA TYR A 103 5.38 -18.09 7.84
C TYR A 103 6.20 -16.83 8.05
N MET A 104 6.16 -15.91 7.05
CA MET A 104 6.87 -14.63 7.14
C MET A 104 6.38 -13.78 8.32
N ASN A 105 5.06 -13.63 8.49
CA ASN A 105 4.46 -12.83 9.55
C ASN A 105 4.71 -13.40 10.96
N GLU A 106 4.74 -14.73 11.08
CA GLU A 106 5.01 -15.39 12.36
C GLU A 106 6.47 -15.21 12.81
N ASN A 107 7.42 -15.23 11.89
CA ASN A 107 8.86 -15.32 12.21
C ASN A 107 9.61 -14.01 12.07
N TYR A 108 9.07 -13.04 11.28
CA TYR A 108 9.75 -11.79 10.97
C TYR A 108 8.83 -10.59 11.15
N VAL A 109 9.43 -9.41 11.33
CA VAL A 109 8.80 -8.15 10.96
C VAL A 109 9.25 -7.83 9.52
N CYS A 110 8.28 -7.78 8.61
CA CYS A 110 8.53 -7.65 7.18
C CYS A 110 8.52 -6.19 6.76
N ILE A 111 9.62 -5.71 6.18
CA ILE A 111 9.77 -4.32 5.72
C ILE A 111 9.87 -4.31 4.20
N LYS A 112 9.06 -3.46 3.56
CA LYS A 112 9.13 -3.17 2.13
C LYS A 112 9.77 -1.82 1.90
N VAL A 113 10.72 -1.72 0.95
CA VAL A 113 11.45 -0.49 0.65
C VAL A 113 11.37 -0.19 -0.83
N ASP A 114 10.96 1.02 -1.17
CA ASP A 114 11.15 1.57 -2.51
C ASP A 114 12.51 2.23 -2.61
N ARG A 115 13.39 1.66 -3.46
CA ARG A 115 14.73 2.22 -3.66
C ARG A 115 14.74 3.59 -4.32
N GLU A 116 13.67 3.95 -5.01
CA GLU A 116 13.56 5.27 -5.66
C GLU A 116 13.28 6.36 -4.63
N GLU A 117 12.56 6.04 -3.54
CA GLU A 117 12.34 6.96 -2.42
C GLU A 117 13.45 6.87 -1.36
N ARG A 118 14.02 5.67 -1.14
CA ARG A 118 15.03 5.41 -0.11
C ARG A 118 16.30 4.79 -0.69
N PRO A 119 17.01 5.51 -1.58
CA PRO A 119 18.28 5.06 -2.14
C PRO A 119 19.37 4.90 -1.07
N ASP A 120 19.29 5.63 0.04
CA ASP A 120 20.16 5.53 1.20
C ASP A 120 20.07 4.13 1.84
N VAL A 121 18.86 3.63 2.06
CA VAL A 121 18.61 2.29 2.60
C VAL A 121 19.02 1.21 1.59
N ASP A 122 18.64 1.36 0.32
CA ASP A 122 19.00 0.43 -0.75
C ASP A 122 20.53 0.23 -0.81
N GLN A 123 21.30 1.32 -0.80
CA GLN A 123 22.75 1.25 -0.91
C GLN A 123 23.40 0.50 0.26
N VAL A 124 22.91 0.70 1.49
CA VAL A 124 23.43 0.01 2.68
C VAL A 124 23.21 -1.49 2.57
N TYR A 125 21.99 -1.92 2.25
CA TYR A 125 21.66 -3.34 2.15
C TYR A 125 22.25 -4.00 0.90
N MET A 126 22.32 -3.28 -0.22
CA MET A 126 23.00 -3.77 -1.43
C MET A 126 24.47 -4.06 -1.16
N ASN A 127 25.19 -3.13 -0.51
CA ASN A 127 26.60 -3.33 -0.15
C ASN A 127 26.75 -4.53 0.81
N ALA A 128 25.90 -4.65 1.81
CA ALA A 128 25.96 -5.77 2.75
C ALA A 128 25.72 -7.11 2.06
N VAL A 129 24.70 -7.22 1.22
CA VAL A 129 24.39 -8.44 0.47
C VAL A 129 25.54 -8.80 -0.47
N GLN A 130 26.10 -7.82 -1.18
CA GLN A 130 27.27 -8.05 -2.06
C GLN A 130 28.51 -8.54 -1.29
N LEU A 131 28.76 -8.02 -0.08
CA LEU A 131 29.86 -8.48 0.78
C LEU A 131 29.63 -9.90 1.29
N ILE A 132 28.39 -10.26 1.62
CA ILE A 132 28.06 -11.58 2.18
C ILE A 132 28.00 -12.64 1.07
N THR A 133 27.38 -12.33 -0.08
CA THR A 133 27.03 -13.32 -1.11
C THR A 133 27.89 -13.23 -2.37
N GLY A 134 28.67 -12.16 -2.53
CA GLY A 134 29.47 -11.87 -3.73
C GLY A 134 28.66 -11.30 -4.90
N ARG A 135 27.34 -11.11 -4.76
CA ARG A 135 26.45 -10.59 -5.81
C ARG A 135 25.27 -9.85 -5.20
N GLY A 136 24.59 -9.01 -5.99
CA GLY A 136 23.36 -8.29 -5.58
C GLY A 136 22.52 -7.95 -6.80
N GLY A 137 21.28 -7.56 -6.57
CA GLY A 137 20.30 -7.21 -7.60
C GLY A 137 18.92 -7.03 -6.98
N TRP A 138 17.93 -6.67 -7.78
CA TRP A 138 16.55 -6.53 -7.33
C TRP A 138 15.68 -7.63 -7.94
N PRO A 139 14.70 -8.18 -7.14
CA PRO A 139 14.40 -7.81 -5.75
C PRO A 139 15.55 -8.16 -4.82
N LEU A 140 15.92 -7.22 -3.96
CA LEU A 140 16.92 -7.44 -2.92
C LEU A 140 16.21 -7.86 -1.64
N ASN A 141 16.52 -9.05 -1.12
CA ASN A 141 15.99 -9.51 0.15
C ASN A 141 17.13 -9.74 1.14
N CYS A 142 16.96 -9.26 2.35
CA CYS A 142 17.96 -9.32 3.39
C CYS A 142 17.32 -9.60 4.73
N ILE A 143 17.95 -10.48 5.53
CA ILE A 143 17.62 -10.69 6.94
C ILE A 143 18.50 -9.78 7.77
N ALA A 144 17.89 -9.08 8.73
CA ALA A 144 18.61 -8.19 9.62
C ALA A 144 18.20 -8.38 11.08
N LEU A 145 19.06 -7.92 11.98
CA LEU A 145 18.74 -7.82 13.40
C LEU A 145 17.67 -6.74 13.63
N PRO A 146 17.00 -6.73 14.80
CA PRO A 146 15.98 -5.72 15.11
C PRO A 146 16.48 -4.27 15.11
N ASP A 147 17.79 -4.06 15.17
CA ASP A 147 18.43 -2.75 15.06
C ASP A 147 18.81 -2.36 13.62
N GLY A 148 18.42 -3.17 12.63
CA GLY A 148 18.66 -2.93 11.21
C GLY A 148 19.99 -3.44 10.67
N ARG A 149 20.88 -4.05 11.49
CA ARG A 149 22.15 -4.59 11.00
C ARG A 149 21.92 -5.85 10.16
N PRO A 150 22.35 -5.89 8.89
CA PRO A 150 22.19 -7.05 8.02
C PRO A 150 23.02 -8.24 8.50
N ILE A 151 22.45 -9.45 8.40
CA ILE A 151 23.13 -10.70 8.78
C ILE A 151 23.11 -11.77 7.68
N TYR A 152 22.17 -11.64 6.70
CA TYR A 152 22.06 -12.54 5.55
C TYR A 152 21.32 -11.84 4.39
#